data_8bca667ab329a7f1d251ed98ea15d9c9
#
_entry.id   8bca667ab329a7f1d251ed98ea15d9c9
#
_cell.length_a   1.000
_cell.length_b   1.000
_cell.length_c   1.000
_cell.angle_alpha   90.00
_cell.angle_beta   90.00
_cell.angle_gamma   90.00
#
_symmetry.space_group_name_H-M   'P 1'
#
loop_
_entity.id
_entity.type
_entity.pdbx_description
1 polymer ?
#
loop_
_entity_poly.entity_id
_entity_poly.type
_entity_poly.pdbx_seq_one_letter_code
_entity_poly.pdbx_strand_id
1 'polypeptide(L)'
;WNKRFLHQVNGGNDGKVVPALGALPTHNRSALQRGFAVISSDSGHSEDDPANASLGLAKGNAFGLDLQARRDYGYSANETMWQVAQSLMQSHYASKPQHNYMAGCSNGGRHGLVAASRYADKYDGILAGAPGLNLPKAAVQHAWDVQSWQMADADIRKAFSPDDMKLVANKVLESCDALDGVADGIVSDLPRCQAVFKLSQAQCTGDKTA
;
A
#
# COMPACT_ATOMS: atom_id res chain seq x y z
N TRP A 1 22.58 10.47 -17.90
CA TRP A 1 21.37 9.70 -18.20
C TRP A 1 21.69 8.46 -19.03
N ASN A 2 21.12 7.30 -18.60
CA ASN A 2 21.41 6.01 -19.22
C ASN A 2 20.28 5.54 -20.19
N LYS A 3 19.42 6.45 -20.64
CA LYS A 3 18.25 6.21 -21.50
C LYS A 3 17.20 5.26 -20.94
N ARG A 4 17.12 5.14 -19.61
CA ARG A 4 16.08 4.39 -18.90
C ARG A 4 15.19 5.34 -18.13
N PHE A 5 13.91 5.05 -18.14
CA PHE A 5 12.89 5.79 -17.41
C PHE A 5 12.26 4.91 -16.35
N LEU A 6 12.01 5.46 -15.17
CA LEU A 6 11.26 4.83 -14.11
C LEU A 6 10.09 5.72 -13.69
N HIS A 7 8.88 5.21 -13.84
CA HIS A 7 7.69 5.75 -13.21
C HIS A 7 7.62 5.19 -11.79
N GLN A 8 8.00 6.00 -10.81
CA GLN A 8 7.84 5.67 -9.39
C GLN A 8 6.41 5.96 -8.98
N VAL A 9 5.68 4.94 -8.54
CA VAL A 9 4.31 5.06 -8.04
C VAL A 9 4.26 4.83 -6.54
N ASN A 10 3.40 5.59 -5.86
CA ASN A 10 3.44 5.74 -4.40
C ASN A 10 2.55 4.71 -3.68
N GLY A 11 2.82 4.52 -2.38
CA GLY A 11 1.99 3.76 -1.47
C GLY A 11 0.84 4.58 -0.87
N GLY A 12 0.14 4.01 0.10
CA GLY A 12 -0.98 4.67 0.78
C GLY A 12 -2.15 4.97 -0.16
N ASN A 13 -2.68 6.18 -0.04
CA ASN A 13 -3.75 6.67 -0.93
C ASN A 13 -3.24 7.66 -2.00
N ASP A 14 -1.93 7.69 -2.27
CA ASP A 14 -1.29 8.76 -3.03
C ASP A 14 -1.51 10.14 -2.36
N GLY A 15 -1.87 11.16 -3.11
CA GLY A 15 -2.20 12.48 -2.55
C GLY A 15 -1.00 13.36 -2.19
N LYS A 16 0.22 12.88 -2.40
CA LYS A 16 1.48 13.63 -2.23
C LYS A 16 2.45 13.34 -3.34
N VAL A 17 3.13 14.37 -3.81
CA VAL A 17 4.30 14.21 -4.66
C VAL A 17 5.51 13.90 -3.75
N VAL A 18 6.02 12.68 -3.82
CA VAL A 18 7.24 12.29 -3.09
C VAL A 18 8.48 12.51 -3.98
N PRO A 19 9.70 12.63 -3.39
CA PRO A 19 10.92 12.76 -4.18
C PRO A 19 11.08 11.63 -5.21
N ALA A 20 11.27 11.98 -6.49
CA ALA A 20 11.42 11.06 -7.60
C ALA A 20 12.83 10.44 -7.63
N LEU A 21 13.15 9.62 -6.65
CA LEU A 21 14.46 8.99 -6.50
C LEU A 21 14.52 7.59 -7.10
N GLY A 22 13.39 6.88 -7.17
CA GLY A 22 13.36 5.47 -7.53
C GLY A 22 14.12 4.62 -6.50
N ALA A 23 13.94 4.92 -5.21
CA ALA A 23 14.53 4.13 -4.14
C ALA A 23 13.79 2.80 -4.01
N LEU A 24 14.54 1.69 -4.00
CA LEU A 24 14.02 0.36 -3.74
C LEU A 24 14.68 -0.18 -2.46
N PRO A 25 13.94 -0.80 -1.54
CA PRO A 25 14.48 -1.29 -0.26
C PRO A 25 15.66 -2.25 -0.40
N THR A 26 15.76 -2.92 -1.53
CA THR A 26 16.77 -3.95 -1.81
C THR A 26 18.09 -3.42 -2.37
N HIS A 27 18.20 -2.10 -2.62
CA HIS A 27 19.37 -1.53 -3.27
C HIS A 27 19.91 -0.30 -2.53
N ASN A 28 21.24 -0.26 -2.37
CA ASN A 28 21.96 0.87 -1.76
C ASN A 28 21.97 2.13 -2.63
N ARG A 29 21.60 2.03 -3.91
CA ARG A 29 21.57 3.13 -4.87
C ARG A 29 20.22 3.23 -5.52
N SER A 30 19.63 4.43 -5.49
CA SER A 30 18.36 4.72 -6.17
C SER A 30 18.47 4.62 -7.69
N ALA A 31 17.35 4.51 -8.39
CA ALA A 31 17.32 4.52 -9.84
C ALA A 31 17.92 5.83 -10.40
N LEU A 32 17.62 6.97 -9.77
CA LEU A 32 18.22 8.26 -10.14
C LEU A 32 19.76 8.22 -10.07
N GLN A 33 20.34 7.70 -8.98
CA GLN A 33 21.78 7.53 -8.82
C GLN A 33 22.39 6.54 -9.82
N ARG A 34 21.56 5.69 -10.42
CA ARG A 34 21.94 4.74 -11.47
C ARG A 34 21.76 5.32 -12.88
N GLY A 35 21.37 6.59 -12.99
CA GLY A 35 21.25 7.33 -14.24
C GLY A 35 19.87 7.21 -14.92
N PHE A 36 18.84 6.72 -14.23
CA PHE A 36 17.48 6.74 -14.75
C PHE A 36 16.90 8.15 -14.68
N ALA A 37 16.02 8.49 -15.62
CA ALA A 37 15.03 9.54 -15.40
C ALA A 37 13.92 8.97 -14.52
N VAL A 38 13.48 9.70 -13.51
CA VAL A 38 12.45 9.24 -12.58
C VAL A 38 11.36 10.28 -12.48
N ILE A 39 10.10 9.85 -12.48
CA ILE A 39 8.94 10.71 -12.22
C ILE A 39 8.13 10.15 -11.03
N SER A 40 7.49 11.03 -10.30
CA SER A 40 6.54 10.74 -9.22
C SER A 40 5.37 11.71 -9.31
N SER A 41 4.21 11.34 -8.80
CA SER A 41 3.03 12.20 -8.75
C SER A 41 2.20 11.94 -7.50
N ASP A 42 1.20 12.79 -7.27
CA ASP A 42 0.15 12.62 -6.26
C ASP A 42 -1.06 11.83 -6.77
N SER A 43 -1.01 11.35 -8.01
CA SER A 43 -2.10 10.65 -8.70
C SER A 43 -3.38 11.49 -8.84
N GLY A 44 -3.22 12.81 -8.95
CA GLY A 44 -4.29 13.73 -9.33
C GLY A 44 -5.19 14.20 -8.18
N HIS A 45 -4.72 14.10 -6.93
CA HIS A 45 -5.42 14.67 -5.77
C HIS A 45 -4.42 15.04 -4.66
N SER A 46 -4.90 15.78 -3.64
CA SER A 46 -4.10 16.11 -2.45
C SER A 46 -4.71 15.50 -1.20
N GLU A 47 -3.90 14.83 -0.38
CA GLU A 47 -4.34 14.35 0.94
C GLU A 47 -4.46 15.49 1.98
N ASP A 48 -3.82 16.63 1.70
CA ASP A 48 -3.80 17.81 2.56
C ASP A 48 -4.66 18.96 2.01
N ASP A 49 -5.68 18.67 1.18
CA ASP A 49 -6.59 19.69 0.68
C ASP A 49 -7.28 20.40 1.85
N PRO A 50 -7.08 21.74 2.00
CA PRO A 50 -7.68 22.51 3.07
C PRO A 50 -9.21 22.44 3.10
N ALA A 51 -9.87 22.26 1.95
CA ALA A 51 -11.32 22.12 1.87
C ALA A 51 -11.85 20.90 2.65
N ASN A 52 -10.99 19.91 2.86
CA ASN A 52 -11.33 18.67 3.55
C ASN A 52 -10.89 18.64 5.03
N ALA A 53 -10.34 19.72 5.57
CA ALA A 53 -9.81 19.78 6.93
C ALA A 53 -10.84 19.41 8.01
N SER A 54 -12.11 19.75 7.81
CA SER A 54 -13.22 19.43 8.73
C SER A 54 -13.52 17.93 8.85
N LEU A 55 -13.03 17.11 7.91
CA LEU A 55 -13.24 15.65 7.90
C LEU A 55 -12.28 14.90 8.83
N GLY A 56 -11.36 15.57 9.51
CA GLY A 56 -10.43 14.97 10.45
C GLY A 56 -9.58 13.87 9.79
N LEU A 57 -9.61 12.66 10.33
CA LEU A 57 -8.84 11.53 9.80
C LEU A 57 -9.28 11.07 8.40
N ALA A 58 -10.51 11.40 7.99
CA ALA A 58 -11.04 11.02 6.67
C ALA A 58 -10.59 11.99 5.54
N LYS A 59 -9.97 13.12 5.87
CA LYS A 59 -9.61 14.16 4.89
C LYS A 59 -8.81 13.61 3.70
N GLY A 60 -7.85 12.72 3.95
CA GLY A 60 -7.01 12.12 2.91
C GLY A 60 -7.76 11.19 1.95
N ASN A 61 -8.98 10.77 2.30
CA ASN A 61 -9.84 9.92 1.47
C ASN A 61 -10.95 10.70 0.78
N ALA A 62 -11.08 12.01 1.06
CA ALA A 62 -12.16 12.84 0.53
C ALA A 62 -12.13 12.98 -1.00
N PHE A 63 -10.97 12.78 -1.64
CA PHE A 63 -10.85 12.71 -3.09
C PHE A 63 -11.82 11.67 -3.71
N GLY A 64 -12.19 10.64 -2.96
CA GLY A 64 -13.17 9.65 -3.37
C GLY A 64 -14.58 10.20 -3.64
N LEU A 65 -14.89 11.42 -3.21
CA LEU A 65 -16.14 12.11 -3.53
C LEU A 65 -16.10 12.78 -4.92
N ASP A 66 -14.92 13.07 -5.44
CA ASP A 66 -14.72 13.62 -6.78
C ASP A 66 -14.55 12.51 -7.82
N LEU A 67 -15.31 12.58 -8.91
CA LEU A 67 -15.30 11.55 -9.95
C LEU A 67 -13.99 11.53 -10.74
N GLN A 68 -13.40 12.72 -11.00
CA GLN A 68 -12.14 12.79 -11.75
C GLN A 68 -10.98 12.27 -10.89
N ALA A 69 -10.90 12.69 -9.63
CA ALA A 69 -9.88 12.20 -8.70
C ALA A 69 -9.96 10.66 -8.51
N ARG A 70 -11.18 10.08 -8.48
CA ARG A 70 -11.35 8.62 -8.48
C ARG A 70 -10.81 7.94 -9.74
N ARG A 71 -11.01 8.57 -10.92
CA ARG A 71 -10.48 8.04 -12.18
C ARG A 71 -8.96 8.13 -12.21
N ASP A 72 -8.41 9.25 -11.77
CA ASP A 72 -6.97 9.47 -11.74
C ASP A 72 -6.31 8.48 -10.80
N TYR A 73 -6.78 8.36 -9.55
CA TYR A 73 -6.35 7.34 -8.61
C TYR A 73 -6.52 5.92 -9.16
N GLY A 74 -7.66 5.65 -9.82
CA GLY A 74 -7.97 4.33 -10.35
C GLY A 74 -7.04 3.89 -11.48
N TYR A 75 -6.75 4.77 -12.42
CA TYR A 75 -5.99 4.39 -13.63
C TYR A 75 -5.44 5.55 -14.46
N SER A 76 -6.14 6.70 -14.63
CA SER A 76 -5.77 7.66 -15.68
C SER A 76 -4.50 8.46 -15.36
N ALA A 77 -4.17 8.66 -14.07
CA ALA A 77 -2.93 9.31 -13.69
C ALA A 77 -1.69 8.57 -14.22
N ASN A 78 -1.72 7.24 -14.29
CA ASN A 78 -0.61 6.45 -14.84
C ASN A 78 -0.30 6.82 -16.30
N GLU A 79 -1.32 6.97 -17.12
CA GLU A 79 -1.17 7.35 -18.54
C GLU A 79 -0.73 8.80 -18.68
N THR A 80 -1.39 9.71 -17.98
CA THR A 80 -1.05 11.14 -18.00
C THR A 80 0.40 11.36 -17.61
N MET A 81 0.86 10.74 -16.53
CA MET A 81 2.24 10.88 -16.06
C MET A 81 3.26 10.25 -17.02
N TRP A 82 2.91 9.14 -17.67
CA TRP A 82 3.77 8.59 -18.70
C TRP A 82 3.94 9.57 -19.88
N GLN A 83 2.85 10.17 -20.38
CA GLN A 83 2.89 11.15 -21.47
C GLN A 83 3.71 12.40 -21.09
N VAL A 84 3.50 12.94 -19.90
CA VAL A 84 4.26 14.07 -19.35
C VAL A 84 5.75 13.73 -19.27
N ALA A 85 6.08 12.54 -18.74
CA ALA A 85 7.47 12.09 -18.62
C ALA A 85 8.16 11.97 -20.00
N GLN A 86 7.48 11.41 -21.01
CA GLN A 86 8.04 11.31 -22.38
C GLN A 86 8.34 12.70 -22.95
N SER A 87 7.44 13.66 -22.76
CA SER A 87 7.61 15.03 -23.23
C SER A 87 8.77 15.74 -22.52
N LEU A 88 8.86 15.60 -21.18
CA LEU A 88 9.95 16.17 -20.39
C LEU A 88 11.31 15.59 -20.78
N MET A 89 11.39 14.27 -20.95
CA MET A 89 12.64 13.63 -21.36
C MET A 89 13.07 14.05 -22.77
N GLN A 90 12.12 14.16 -23.70
CA GLN A 90 12.43 14.65 -25.05
C GLN A 90 12.93 16.10 -25.03
N SER A 91 12.32 16.95 -24.19
CA SER A 91 12.72 18.36 -24.06
C SER A 91 14.10 18.51 -23.36
N HIS A 92 14.33 17.75 -22.29
CA HIS A 92 15.54 17.90 -21.46
C HIS A 92 16.77 17.17 -22.02
N TYR A 93 16.56 15.93 -22.52
CA TYR A 93 17.65 15.08 -23.01
C TYR A 93 17.75 15.03 -24.55
N ALA A 94 16.87 15.75 -25.25
CA ALA A 94 16.73 15.71 -26.72
C ALA A 94 16.55 14.30 -27.29
N SER A 95 16.07 13.35 -26.48
CA SER A 95 15.81 11.98 -26.89
C SER A 95 14.80 11.28 -25.98
N LYS A 96 14.10 10.28 -26.53
CA LYS A 96 13.21 9.41 -25.74
C LYS A 96 14.01 8.33 -25.00
N PRO A 97 13.47 7.77 -23.92
CA PRO A 97 14.07 6.61 -23.28
C PRO A 97 14.04 5.39 -24.21
N GLN A 98 15.01 4.51 -24.06
CA GLN A 98 15.05 3.22 -24.74
C GLN A 98 14.23 2.15 -23.97
N HIS A 99 14.13 2.33 -22.65
CA HIS A 99 13.38 1.42 -21.78
C HIS A 99 12.58 2.21 -20.74
N ASN A 100 11.35 1.79 -20.57
CA ASN A 100 10.38 2.38 -19.64
C ASN A 100 10.01 1.35 -18.57
N TYR A 101 10.13 1.72 -17.32
CA TYR A 101 9.79 0.86 -16.20
C TYR A 101 8.79 1.55 -15.27
N MET A 102 7.98 0.75 -14.59
CA MET A 102 7.17 1.20 -13.46
C MET A 102 7.53 0.38 -12.23
N ALA A 103 7.63 1.02 -11.06
CA ALA A 103 7.84 0.32 -9.80
C ALA A 103 7.09 0.98 -8.66
N GLY A 104 6.46 0.16 -7.82
CA GLY A 104 5.81 0.60 -6.59
C GLY A 104 5.41 -0.55 -5.69
N CYS A 105 5.15 -0.21 -4.42
CA CYS A 105 4.74 -1.16 -3.40
C CYS A 105 3.38 -0.76 -2.82
N SER A 106 2.61 -1.73 -2.30
CA SER A 106 1.29 -1.50 -1.71
C SER A 106 0.31 -0.92 -2.75
N ASN A 107 -0.22 0.30 -2.55
CA ASN A 107 -0.99 1.00 -3.58
C ASN A 107 -0.17 1.22 -4.87
N GLY A 108 1.14 1.47 -4.76
CA GLY A 108 2.04 1.51 -5.93
C GLY A 108 2.11 0.17 -6.66
N GLY A 109 2.03 -0.94 -5.96
CA GLY A 109 1.85 -2.27 -6.55
C GLY A 109 0.52 -2.40 -7.29
N ARG A 110 -0.57 -1.85 -6.73
CA ARG A 110 -1.87 -1.75 -7.41
C ARG A 110 -1.75 -0.96 -8.72
N HIS A 111 -1.07 0.19 -8.71
CA HIS A 111 -0.78 0.94 -9.94
C HIS A 111 -0.03 0.08 -10.97
N GLY A 112 0.93 -0.73 -10.53
CA GLY A 112 1.64 -1.68 -11.39
C GLY A 112 0.70 -2.70 -12.03
N LEU A 113 -0.26 -3.27 -11.28
CA LEU A 113 -1.26 -4.19 -11.83
C LEU A 113 -2.20 -3.49 -12.83
N VAL A 114 -2.59 -2.25 -12.54
CA VAL A 114 -3.39 -1.43 -13.47
C VAL A 114 -2.60 -1.16 -14.75
N ALA A 115 -1.32 -0.80 -14.63
CA ALA A 115 -0.47 -0.56 -15.80
C ALA A 115 -0.28 -1.83 -16.63
N ALA A 116 -0.06 -2.98 -16.00
CA ALA A 116 0.06 -4.26 -16.69
C ALA A 116 -1.21 -4.64 -17.46
N SER A 117 -2.40 -4.28 -16.94
CA SER A 117 -3.67 -4.61 -17.60
C SER A 117 -4.13 -3.61 -18.65
N ARG A 118 -3.81 -2.29 -18.48
CA ARG A 118 -4.34 -1.22 -19.34
C ARG A 118 -3.29 -0.56 -20.24
N TYR A 119 -2.02 -0.60 -19.84
CA TYR A 119 -0.93 0.19 -20.42
C TYR A 119 0.34 -0.65 -20.61
N ALA A 120 0.17 -1.95 -20.85
CA ALA A 120 1.30 -2.87 -21.01
C ALA A 120 2.23 -2.48 -22.18
N ASP A 121 1.68 -1.83 -23.19
CA ASP A 121 2.41 -1.31 -24.35
C ASP A 121 3.35 -0.12 -24.03
N LYS A 122 3.21 0.47 -22.84
CA LYS A 122 3.99 1.65 -22.42
C LYS A 122 5.22 1.31 -21.58
N TYR A 123 5.30 0.08 -21.05
CA TYR A 123 6.35 -0.32 -20.12
C TYR A 123 7.02 -1.62 -20.53
N ASP A 124 8.36 -1.62 -20.52
CA ASP A 124 9.19 -2.82 -20.77
C ASP A 124 9.27 -3.71 -19.53
N GLY A 125 8.99 -3.17 -18.36
CA GLY A 125 8.98 -3.94 -17.11
C GLY A 125 8.22 -3.22 -16.00
N ILE A 126 7.48 -4.01 -15.20
CA ILE A 126 6.66 -3.53 -14.10
C ILE A 126 7.00 -4.33 -12.84
N LEU A 127 7.38 -3.62 -11.77
CA LEU A 127 7.57 -4.18 -10.44
C LEU A 127 6.39 -3.80 -9.54
N ALA A 128 5.45 -4.72 -9.38
CA ALA A 128 4.29 -4.57 -8.50
C ALA A 128 4.56 -5.29 -7.16
N GLY A 129 5.16 -4.58 -6.20
CA GLY A 129 5.46 -5.12 -4.87
C GLY A 129 4.23 -5.11 -3.96
N ALA A 130 3.95 -6.24 -3.29
CA ALA A 130 2.86 -6.37 -2.32
C ALA A 130 1.58 -5.60 -2.73
N PRO A 131 1.00 -5.85 -3.91
CA PRO A 131 -0.01 -5.00 -4.50
C PRO A 131 -1.31 -5.00 -3.71
N GLY A 132 -1.93 -3.82 -3.54
CA GLY A 132 -3.31 -3.72 -3.08
C GLY A 132 -4.25 -4.34 -4.11
N LEU A 133 -4.88 -5.47 -3.75
CA LEU A 133 -5.77 -6.21 -4.63
C LEU A 133 -7.19 -6.22 -4.08
N ASN A 134 -8.19 -6.13 -4.97
CA ASN A 134 -9.60 -6.15 -4.59
C ASN A 134 -9.96 -5.11 -3.50
N LEU A 135 -9.46 -3.88 -3.60
CA LEU A 135 -9.64 -2.83 -2.59
C LEU A 135 -11.10 -2.62 -2.13
N PRO A 136 -12.14 -2.73 -2.98
CA PRO A 136 -13.52 -2.65 -2.50
C PRO A 136 -13.86 -3.74 -1.46
N LYS A 137 -13.34 -4.96 -1.63
CA LYS A 137 -13.50 -6.04 -0.65
C LYS A 137 -12.68 -5.79 0.62
N ALA A 138 -11.46 -5.28 0.47
CA ALA A 138 -10.64 -4.88 1.61
C ALA A 138 -11.30 -3.76 2.43
N ALA A 139 -11.95 -2.80 1.79
CA ALA A 139 -12.70 -1.74 2.48
C ALA A 139 -13.86 -2.30 3.31
N VAL A 140 -14.58 -3.30 2.81
CA VAL A 140 -15.63 -4.00 3.58
C VAL A 140 -15.03 -4.74 4.77
N GLN A 141 -13.88 -5.41 4.60
CA GLN A 141 -13.16 -6.05 5.69
C GLN A 141 -12.78 -5.04 6.78
N HIS A 142 -12.19 -3.90 6.41
CA HIS A 142 -11.83 -2.87 7.38
C HIS A 142 -13.03 -2.28 8.12
N ALA A 143 -14.16 -2.10 7.43
CA ALA A 143 -15.40 -1.67 8.09
C ALA A 143 -15.88 -2.70 9.13
N TRP A 144 -15.80 -3.98 8.79
CA TRP A 144 -16.11 -5.07 9.72
C TRP A 144 -15.17 -5.08 10.93
N ASP A 145 -13.87 -4.91 10.71
CA ASP A 145 -12.87 -4.87 11.79
C ASP A 145 -13.18 -3.72 12.76
N VAL A 146 -13.45 -2.50 12.23
CA VAL A 146 -13.82 -1.34 13.06
C VAL A 146 -15.08 -1.62 13.87
N GLN A 147 -16.14 -2.15 13.26
CA GLN A 147 -17.38 -2.48 13.96
C GLN A 147 -17.17 -3.53 15.05
N SER A 148 -16.34 -4.54 14.76
CA SER A 148 -16.02 -5.59 15.74
C SER A 148 -15.28 -5.02 16.96
N TRP A 149 -14.35 -4.11 16.74
CA TRP A 149 -13.62 -3.43 17.82
C TRP A 149 -14.52 -2.49 18.61
N GLN A 150 -15.45 -1.81 17.93
CA GLN A 150 -16.45 -0.96 18.60
C GLN A 150 -17.42 -1.72 19.50
N MET A 151 -17.55 -3.03 19.35
CA MET A 151 -18.29 -3.86 20.30
C MET A 151 -17.59 -3.95 21.67
N ALA A 152 -16.28 -3.77 21.73
CA ALA A 152 -15.53 -3.74 22.98
C ALA A 152 -15.46 -2.34 23.60
N ASP A 153 -15.23 -1.29 22.79
CA ASP A 153 -15.27 0.11 23.22
C ASP A 153 -15.61 1.02 22.02
N ALA A 154 -16.48 2.03 22.22
CA ALA A 154 -16.83 2.98 21.17
C ALA A 154 -15.62 3.73 20.61
N ASP A 155 -14.59 3.98 21.41
CA ASP A 155 -13.27 4.44 20.97
C ASP A 155 -12.37 3.23 20.73
N ILE A 156 -12.23 2.82 19.48
CA ILE A 156 -11.45 1.64 19.08
C ILE A 156 -10.01 1.64 19.59
N ARG A 157 -9.45 2.80 19.94
CA ARG A 157 -8.10 2.92 20.53
C ARG A 157 -8.04 2.40 21.97
N LYS A 158 -9.20 2.21 22.61
CA LYS A 158 -9.35 1.70 23.96
C LYS A 158 -9.90 0.28 24.01
N ALA A 159 -10.33 -0.26 22.86
CA ALA A 159 -10.95 -1.58 22.77
C ALA A 159 -10.03 -2.70 23.35
N PHE A 160 -8.73 -2.60 23.07
CA PHE A 160 -7.74 -3.54 23.57
C PHE A 160 -6.48 -2.81 24.02
N SER A 161 -5.96 -3.18 25.20
CA SER A 161 -4.68 -2.70 25.68
C SER A 161 -3.51 -3.39 24.95
N PRO A 162 -2.27 -2.83 25.02
CA PRO A 162 -1.08 -3.53 24.53
C PRO A 162 -0.87 -4.89 25.16
N ASP A 163 -1.26 -5.08 26.42
CA ASP A 163 -1.13 -6.36 27.13
C ASP A 163 -2.14 -7.39 26.62
N ASP A 164 -3.37 -6.98 26.29
CA ASP A 164 -4.37 -7.85 25.66
C ASP A 164 -3.87 -8.34 24.30
N MET A 165 -3.33 -7.43 23.48
CA MET A 165 -2.76 -7.77 22.17
C MET A 165 -1.57 -8.72 22.30
N LYS A 166 -0.71 -8.50 23.30
CA LYS A 166 0.43 -9.37 23.60
C LYS A 166 -0.02 -10.76 24.08
N LEU A 167 -1.08 -10.83 24.89
CA LEU A 167 -1.67 -12.10 25.30
C LEU A 167 -2.09 -12.93 24.09
N VAL A 168 -2.86 -12.32 23.17
CA VAL A 168 -3.31 -13.01 21.95
C VAL A 168 -2.13 -13.45 21.09
N ALA A 169 -1.15 -12.56 20.87
CA ALA A 169 0.04 -12.88 20.09
C ALA A 169 0.82 -14.07 20.67
N ASN A 170 1.02 -14.09 22.00
CA ASN A 170 1.69 -15.20 22.67
C ASN A 170 0.90 -16.52 22.52
N LYS A 171 -0.42 -16.49 22.64
CA LYS A 171 -1.25 -17.68 22.45
C LYS A 171 -1.23 -18.22 21.04
N VAL A 172 -1.14 -17.33 20.04
CA VAL A 172 -0.92 -17.72 18.64
C VAL A 172 0.44 -18.40 18.50
N LEU A 173 1.52 -17.80 19.01
CA LEU A 173 2.86 -18.40 18.94
C LEU A 173 2.93 -19.75 19.67
N GLU A 174 2.40 -19.84 20.90
CA GLU A 174 2.33 -21.12 21.64
C GLU A 174 1.67 -22.25 20.84
N SER A 175 0.66 -21.93 20.03
CA SER A 175 -0.10 -22.91 19.27
C SER A 175 0.48 -23.19 17.88
N CYS A 176 1.19 -22.26 17.29
CA CYS A 176 1.44 -22.24 15.85
C CYS A 176 2.93 -22.18 15.45
N ASP A 177 3.80 -21.66 16.30
CA ASP A 177 5.21 -21.38 15.98
C ASP A 177 5.93 -22.65 15.44
N ALA A 178 5.80 -23.76 16.13
CA ALA A 178 6.47 -25.01 15.75
C ALA A 178 5.78 -25.81 14.61
N LEU A 179 4.69 -25.30 14.02
CA LEU A 179 3.92 -26.07 13.02
C LEU A 179 4.63 -26.24 11.68
N ASP A 180 5.53 -25.33 11.33
CA ASP A 180 6.37 -25.42 10.13
C ASP A 180 7.67 -26.21 10.37
N GLY A 181 7.92 -26.68 11.60
CA GLY A 181 9.10 -27.46 12.00
C GLY A 181 10.19 -26.64 12.68
N VAL A 182 10.00 -25.32 12.85
CA VAL A 182 10.95 -24.41 13.53
C VAL A 182 10.19 -23.62 14.59
N ALA A 183 10.78 -23.45 15.78
CA ALA A 183 10.24 -22.57 16.83
C ALA A 183 11.12 -21.31 16.90
N ASP A 184 10.82 -20.34 16.05
CA ASP A 184 11.62 -19.12 15.86
C ASP A 184 10.85 -17.80 16.09
N GLY A 185 9.62 -17.89 16.58
CA GLY A 185 8.74 -16.74 16.78
C GLY A 185 8.02 -16.28 15.53
N ILE A 186 8.06 -17.06 14.43
CA ILE A 186 7.43 -16.75 13.16
C ILE A 186 6.43 -17.86 12.79
N VAL A 187 5.18 -17.49 12.54
CA VAL A 187 4.14 -18.42 12.07
C VAL A 187 4.16 -18.49 10.56
N SER A 188 4.85 -19.47 9.99
CA SER A 188 4.95 -19.65 8.52
C SER A 188 3.85 -20.53 7.95
N ASP A 189 3.35 -21.53 8.68
CA ASP A 189 2.22 -22.38 8.25
C ASP A 189 0.87 -21.78 8.69
N LEU A 190 0.46 -20.70 8.02
CA LEU A 190 -0.80 -20.03 8.32
C LEU A 190 -2.05 -20.93 8.19
N PRO A 191 -2.20 -21.76 7.14
CA PRO A 191 -3.37 -22.64 7.04
C PRO A 191 -3.50 -23.60 8.21
N ARG A 192 -2.39 -24.16 8.66
CA ARG A 192 -2.37 -25.08 9.80
C ARG A 192 -2.61 -24.37 11.12
N CYS A 193 -2.04 -23.16 11.29
CA CYS A 193 -2.31 -22.32 12.43
C CYS A 193 -3.80 -21.98 12.57
N GLN A 194 -4.45 -21.55 11.49
CA GLN A 194 -5.89 -21.27 11.47
C GLN A 194 -6.77 -22.49 11.80
N ALA A 195 -6.30 -23.69 11.49
CA ALA A 195 -7.01 -24.92 11.83
C ALA A 195 -6.93 -25.27 13.32
N VAL A 196 -5.77 -25.05 13.97
CA VAL A 196 -5.51 -25.46 15.36
C VAL A 196 -5.77 -24.38 16.39
N PHE A 197 -5.44 -23.10 16.10
CA PHE A 197 -5.68 -22.00 17.02
C PHE A 197 -7.16 -21.66 17.13
N LYS A 198 -7.64 -21.49 18.36
CA LYS A 198 -9.00 -21.05 18.66
C LYS A 198 -8.95 -19.84 19.60
N LEU A 199 -9.73 -18.80 19.31
CA LEU A 199 -9.79 -17.58 20.14
C LEU A 199 -10.13 -17.86 21.60
N SER A 200 -10.87 -18.92 21.90
CA SER A 200 -11.16 -19.36 23.27
C SER A 200 -9.90 -19.67 24.10
N GLN A 201 -8.76 -19.95 23.46
CA GLN A 201 -7.47 -20.15 24.11
C GLN A 201 -6.87 -18.85 24.66
N ALA A 202 -7.30 -17.70 24.11
CA ALA A 202 -6.87 -16.36 24.54
C ALA A 202 -7.93 -15.66 25.42
N GLN A 203 -8.93 -16.40 25.88
CA GLN A 203 -9.97 -15.87 26.75
C GLN A 203 -9.41 -15.52 28.12
N CYS A 204 -9.74 -14.35 28.66
CA CYS A 204 -9.34 -13.94 30.00
C CYS A 204 -9.96 -14.88 31.06
N THR A 205 -9.15 -15.35 31.98
CA THR A 205 -9.60 -16.09 33.17
C THR A 205 -9.78 -15.11 34.31
N GLY A 206 -10.95 -14.51 34.46
CA GLY A 206 -11.29 -13.59 35.56
C GLY A 206 -12.34 -12.57 35.14
N ASP A 207 -13.04 -12.00 36.13
CA ASP A 207 -14.11 -11.01 35.96
C ASP A 207 -13.65 -9.68 35.31
N LYS A 208 -13.18 -9.72 34.09
CA LYS A 208 -13.29 -8.55 33.21
C LYS A 208 -14.57 -8.68 32.41
N THR A 209 -15.69 -8.54 33.11
CA THR A 209 -16.94 -8.09 32.48
C THR A 209 -16.71 -6.64 32.10
N ALA A 210 -16.34 -6.42 30.84
CA ALA A 210 -16.44 -5.12 30.23
C ALA A 210 -17.91 -4.82 29.98
#